data_01626f2bdf2d6e900ca9089fd2002eeb
#
_entry.id   01626f2bdf2d6e900ca9089fd2002eeb
#
_cell.length_a   1.000
_cell.length_b   1.000
_cell.length_c   1.000
_cell.angle_alpha   90.00
_cell.angle_beta   90.00
_cell.angle_gamma   90.00
#
_symmetry.space_group_name_H-M   'P 1'
#
loop_
_entity.id
_entity.type
_entity.pdbx_description
1 polymer ?
#
loop_
_entity_poly.entity_id
_entity_poly.type
_entity_poly.pdbx_seq_one_letter_code
_entity_poly.pdbx_strand_id
1 'polypeptide(L)'
;MNSVHDIGGTDGFGPVRPELNEPVFHEPWEGRVFAIFAIIGAGHPPVPVDALRHQLERLDPVQYLASSYYERWLAAMENAILEAGTLTRDEIDAKIQQFAADPSLAIPRREDPALAEGIPSVLRAGQPVTRQIRQKPRFAVGDHVMTRKLNPHGHTRLPRYARGKRGVIAHHHGAHVFPDTNAHGLGENPQHLYSVRISARELWGDGAEANESILIDLWESYLEKDDRAAESSAQRTSSGMKQAPSKSRLQVLPRAASKARKKKTR
;
A
#
# COMPACT_ATOMS: atom_id res chain seq x y z
N MET A 1 1.84 13.09 1.34
CA MET A 1 2.83 14.15 0.99
C MET A 1 3.85 13.63 -0.02
N ASN A 2 4.64 14.51 -0.63
CA ASN A 2 5.68 14.14 -1.59
C ASN A 2 7.05 14.31 -0.92
N SER A 3 7.67 13.22 -0.49
CA SER A 3 9.01 13.22 0.13
C SER A 3 9.76 11.95 -0.27
N VAL A 4 10.97 11.78 0.25
CA VAL A 4 11.86 10.65 -0.05
C VAL A 4 11.35 9.29 0.43
N HIS A 5 10.33 9.23 1.28
CA HIS A 5 9.67 7.98 1.69
C HIS A 5 8.92 7.32 0.53
N ASP A 6 8.47 8.11 -0.46
CA ASP A 6 7.71 7.64 -1.63
C ASP A 6 8.65 7.30 -2.79
N ILE A 7 9.43 6.22 -2.60
CA ILE A 7 10.49 5.75 -3.50
C ILE A 7 10.03 4.69 -4.50
N GLY A 8 8.76 4.31 -4.49
CA GLY A 8 8.22 3.33 -5.43
C GLY A 8 8.47 3.73 -6.88
N GLY A 9 9.06 2.84 -7.67
CA GLY A 9 9.45 3.10 -9.06
C GLY A 9 10.67 4.02 -9.22
N THR A 10 11.47 4.21 -8.18
CA THR A 10 12.73 4.97 -8.24
C THR A 10 13.90 4.00 -8.40
N ASP A 11 14.77 4.29 -9.36
CA ASP A 11 15.99 3.51 -9.63
C ASP A 11 17.14 3.84 -8.66
N GLY A 12 18.18 3.01 -8.67
CA GLY A 12 19.45 3.29 -8.00
C GLY A 12 19.64 2.61 -6.64
N PHE A 13 18.63 1.89 -6.12
CA PHE A 13 18.74 1.17 -4.85
C PHE A 13 19.39 -0.22 -4.97
N GLY A 14 19.66 -0.67 -6.18
CA GLY A 14 20.26 -1.99 -6.45
C GLY A 14 19.28 -3.16 -6.22
N PRO A 15 19.78 -4.40 -6.35
CA PRO A 15 18.96 -5.58 -6.17
C PRO A 15 18.62 -5.82 -4.69
N VAL A 16 17.43 -6.33 -4.43
CA VAL A 16 17.05 -6.83 -3.09
C VAL A 16 17.96 -8.01 -2.72
N ARG A 17 18.60 -7.92 -1.57
CA ARG A 17 19.46 -8.96 -1.01
C ARG A 17 18.81 -9.52 0.25
N PRO A 18 18.10 -10.66 0.17
CA PRO A 18 17.49 -11.30 1.34
C PRO A 18 18.58 -11.74 2.33
N GLU A 19 18.38 -11.48 3.60
CA GLU A 19 19.23 -12.01 4.65
C GLU A 19 18.76 -13.42 5.01
N LEU A 20 19.70 -14.39 5.01
CA LEU A 20 19.37 -15.77 5.38
C LEU A 20 19.25 -15.86 6.92
N ASN A 21 18.12 -16.39 7.39
CA ASN A 21 17.79 -16.52 8.81
C ASN A 21 17.77 -15.15 9.53
N GLU A 22 17.26 -14.12 8.86
CA GLU A 22 17.11 -12.78 9.41
C GLU A 22 16.49 -12.82 10.81
N PRO A 23 17.17 -12.26 11.85
CA PRO A 23 16.61 -12.21 13.19
C PRO A 23 15.45 -11.20 13.24
N VAL A 24 14.54 -11.38 14.20
CA VAL A 24 13.42 -10.43 14.41
C VAL A 24 13.95 -9.03 14.75
N PHE A 25 15.03 -8.97 15.50
CA PHE A 25 15.76 -7.74 15.82
C PHE A 25 17.26 -8.02 15.68
N HIS A 26 17.97 -7.17 14.95
CA HIS A 26 19.43 -7.27 14.79
C HIS A 26 20.16 -6.84 16.09
N GLU A 27 19.58 -5.87 16.80
CA GLU A 27 20.14 -5.32 18.01
C GLU A 27 19.09 -5.26 19.15
N PRO A 28 19.48 -5.43 20.42
CA PRO A 28 18.54 -5.42 21.55
C PRO A 28 17.73 -4.12 21.69
N TRP A 29 18.25 -2.99 21.22
CA TRP A 29 17.56 -1.71 21.30
C TRP A 29 16.36 -1.63 20.34
N GLU A 30 16.38 -2.35 19.23
CA GLU A 30 15.29 -2.39 18.25
C GLU A 30 14.01 -2.98 18.87
N GLY A 31 14.15 -4.04 19.67
CA GLY A 31 13.04 -4.60 20.43
C GLY A 31 12.43 -3.59 21.42
N ARG A 32 13.26 -2.72 22.03
CA ARG A 32 12.74 -1.63 22.88
C ARG A 32 11.99 -0.57 22.08
N VAL A 33 12.47 -0.21 20.89
CA VAL A 33 11.76 0.70 19.96
C VAL A 33 10.39 0.12 19.59
N PHE A 34 10.32 -1.17 19.25
CA PHE A 34 9.05 -1.84 18.97
C PHE A 34 8.11 -1.83 20.17
N ALA A 35 8.63 -2.05 21.38
CA ALA A 35 7.81 -1.99 22.60
C ALA A 35 7.26 -0.57 22.85
N ILE A 36 8.05 0.47 22.63
CA ILE A 36 7.61 1.88 22.73
C ILE A 36 6.48 2.15 21.73
N PHE A 37 6.63 1.68 20.48
CA PHE A 37 5.59 1.80 19.47
C PHE A 37 4.26 1.16 19.93
N ALA A 38 4.32 -0.05 20.50
CA ALA A 38 3.14 -0.73 21.02
C ALA A 38 2.47 0.04 22.17
N ILE A 39 3.26 0.64 23.08
CA ILE A 39 2.76 1.46 24.19
C ILE A 39 2.10 2.74 23.69
N ILE A 40 2.71 3.44 22.75
CA ILE A 40 2.16 4.68 22.14
C ILE A 40 0.85 4.36 21.41
N GLY A 41 0.83 3.29 20.62
CA GLY A 41 -0.37 2.86 19.89
C GLY A 41 -1.52 2.40 20.78
N ALA A 42 -1.22 1.88 22.00
CA ALA A 42 -2.21 1.49 22.99
C ALA A 42 -2.56 2.60 24.00
N GLY A 43 -1.94 3.77 23.89
CA GLY A 43 -2.10 4.90 24.79
C GLY A 43 -3.53 5.46 24.84
N HIS A 44 -3.78 6.41 25.75
CA HIS A 44 -5.05 7.10 25.86
C HIS A 44 -4.88 8.61 25.78
N PRO A 45 -5.29 9.24 24.66
CA PRO A 45 -5.88 8.62 23.47
C PRO A 45 -4.82 7.81 22.67
N PRO A 46 -5.24 6.73 21.98
CA PRO A 46 -4.31 5.95 21.15
C PRO A 46 -3.85 6.79 19.95
N VAL A 47 -2.55 6.70 19.64
CA VAL A 47 -2.02 7.33 18.43
C VAL A 47 -2.27 6.39 17.24
N PRO A 48 -3.03 6.83 16.21
CA PRO A 48 -3.25 6.02 15.04
C PRO A 48 -1.94 5.68 14.31
N VAL A 49 -1.84 4.48 13.78
CA VAL A 49 -0.67 4.07 13.00
C VAL A 49 -0.41 4.98 11.80
N ASP A 50 -1.46 5.58 11.23
CA ASP A 50 -1.34 6.53 10.12
C ASP A 50 -0.66 7.84 10.56
N ALA A 51 -0.89 8.30 11.80
CA ALA A 51 -0.19 9.45 12.37
C ALA A 51 1.30 9.15 12.54
N LEU A 52 1.66 7.95 13.03
CA LEU A 52 3.07 7.52 13.14
C LEU A 52 3.73 7.38 11.75
N ARG A 53 3.01 6.86 10.75
CA ARG A 53 3.48 6.84 9.36
C ARG A 53 3.76 8.24 8.85
N HIS A 54 2.87 9.20 9.14
CA HIS A 54 3.06 10.58 8.73
C HIS A 54 4.31 11.20 9.37
N GLN A 55 4.62 10.88 10.63
CA GLN A 55 5.88 11.30 11.25
C GLN A 55 7.12 10.75 10.53
N LEU A 56 7.10 9.48 10.10
CA LEU A 56 8.14 8.89 9.26
C LEU A 56 8.32 9.66 7.93
N GLU A 57 7.21 10.04 7.30
CA GLU A 57 7.20 10.76 6.03
C GLU A 57 7.79 12.18 6.13
N ARG A 58 7.78 12.75 7.33
CA ARG A 58 8.26 14.11 7.66
C ARG A 58 9.71 14.16 8.09
N LEU A 59 10.38 13.04 8.26
CA LEU A 59 11.80 13.03 8.59
C LEU A 59 12.61 13.78 7.53
N ASP A 60 13.69 14.43 7.97
CA ASP A 60 14.65 15.03 7.05
C ASP A 60 15.08 13.99 6.00
N PRO A 61 15.16 14.35 4.70
CA PRO A 61 15.49 13.43 3.62
C PRO A 61 16.81 12.70 3.82
N VAL A 62 17.84 13.37 4.34
CA VAL A 62 19.15 12.74 4.60
C VAL A 62 19.04 11.76 5.74
N GLN A 63 18.39 12.16 6.83
CA GLN A 63 18.13 11.29 7.98
C GLN A 63 17.34 10.05 7.55
N TYR A 64 16.25 10.25 6.76
CA TYR A 64 15.40 9.14 6.30
C TYR A 64 16.20 8.11 5.51
N LEU A 65 17.06 8.54 4.57
CA LEU A 65 17.82 7.63 3.71
C LEU A 65 19.02 6.99 4.44
N ALA A 66 19.63 7.70 5.39
CA ALA A 66 20.78 7.21 6.14
C ALA A 66 20.41 6.28 7.30
N SER A 67 19.18 6.37 7.83
CA SER A 67 18.74 5.60 8.99
C SER A 67 18.31 4.18 8.64
N SER A 68 18.58 3.25 9.55
CA SER A 68 18.01 1.90 9.54
C SER A 68 16.49 1.92 9.80
N TYR A 69 15.84 0.77 9.70
CA TYR A 69 14.39 0.65 9.88
C TYR A 69 13.93 1.16 11.26
N TYR A 70 14.55 0.67 12.34
CA TYR A 70 14.15 1.05 13.69
C TYR A 70 14.66 2.44 14.13
N GLU A 71 15.75 2.95 13.54
CA GLU A 71 16.15 4.34 13.75
C GLU A 71 15.10 5.33 13.23
N ARG A 72 14.53 5.07 12.05
CA ARG A 72 13.40 5.86 11.52
C ARG A 72 12.20 5.81 12.46
N TRP A 73 11.87 4.63 12.99
CA TRP A 73 10.77 4.49 13.94
C TRP A 73 11.01 5.29 15.21
N LEU A 74 12.24 5.22 15.77
CA LEU A 74 12.61 5.97 16.97
C LEU A 74 12.45 7.47 16.74
N ALA A 75 13.00 8.00 15.65
CA ALA A 75 12.90 9.41 15.29
C ALA A 75 11.44 9.86 15.09
N ALA A 76 10.62 9.04 14.41
CA ALA A 76 9.20 9.35 14.22
C ALA A 76 8.41 9.37 15.54
N MET A 77 8.69 8.44 16.44
CA MET A 77 8.04 8.39 17.76
C MET A 77 8.49 9.55 18.65
N GLU A 78 9.77 9.93 18.60
CA GLU A 78 10.27 11.10 19.30
C GLU A 78 9.52 12.37 18.85
N ASN A 79 9.39 12.58 17.51
CA ASN A 79 8.60 13.68 16.98
C ASN A 79 7.14 13.65 17.45
N ALA A 80 6.51 12.46 17.44
CA ALA A 80 5.13 12.32 17.90
C ALA A 80 4.94 12.65 19.38
N ILE A 81 5.87 12.23 20.24
CA ILE A 81 5.86 12.49 21.68
C ILE A 81 6.06 13.99 21.98
N LEU A 82 6.95 14.64 21.24
CA LEU A 82 7.21 16.07 21.35
C LEU A 82 6.01 16.91 20.87
N GLU A 83 5.42 16.57 19.73
CA GLU A 83 4.22 17.25 19.23
C GLU A 83 3.01 17.07 20.15
N ALA A 84 2.89 15.90 20.77
CA ALA A 84 1.85 15.66 21.78
C ALA A 84 2.10 16.37 23.12
N GLY A 85 3.26 17.00 23.30
CA GLY A 85 3.65 17.64 24.56
C GLY A 85 3.84 16.66 25.73
N THR A 86 4.02 15.38 25.46
CA THR A 86 4.25 14.34 26.47
C THR A 86 5.63 14.50 27.13
N LEU A 87 6.63 14.83 26.32
CA LEU A 87 7.98 15.20 26.72
C LEU A 87 8.40 16.48 25.99
N THR A 88 9.33 17.20 26.59
CA THR A 88 10.01 18.33 25.97
C THR A 88 11.36 17.92 25.39
N ARG A 89 11.89 18.71 24.45
CA ARG A 89 13.24 18.51 23.91
C ARG A 89 14.29 18.52 25.03
N ASP A 90 14.19 19.46 25.94
CA ASP A 90 15.14 19.62 27.04
C ASP A 90 15.18 18.39 27.97
N GLU A 91 14.02 17.74 28.21
CA GLU A 91 13.97 16.51 29.01
C GLU A 91 14.66 15.35 28.29
N ILE A 92 14.47 15.21 26.98
CA ILE A 92 15.13 14.19 26.16
C ILE A 92 16.64 14.43 26.15
N ASP A 93 17.07 15.67 25.84
CA ASP A 93 18.48 16.03 25.73
C ASP A 93 19.20 15.88 27.08
N ALA A 94 18.57 16.26 28.19
CA ALA A 94 19.11 16.05 29.53
C ALA A 94 19.33 14.56 29.85
N LYS A 95 18.40 13.68 29.42
CA LYS A 95 18.55 12.23 29.58
C LYS A 95 19.66 11.68 28.69
N ILE A 96 19.78 12.11 27.45
CA ILE A 96 20.86 11.71 26.56
C ILE A 96 22.22 12.08 27.18
N GLN A 97 22.38 13.31 27.71
CA GLN A 97 23.60 13.74 28.36
C GLN A 97 23.93 12.90 29.63
N GLN A 98 22.90 12.57 30.44
CA GLN A 98 23.10 11.72 31.63
C GLN A 98 23.63 10.33 31.24
N PHE A 99 23.05 9.68 30.22
CA PHE A 99 23.50 8.37 29.74
C PHE A 99 24.84 8.43 29.00
N ALA A 100 25.16 9.54 28.33
CA ALA A 100 26.46 9.75 27.71
C ALA A 100 27.58 9.88 28.77
N ALA A 101 27.26 10.52 29.89
CA ALA A 101 28.19 10.64 31.03
C ALA A 101 28.34 9.35 31.84
N ASP A 102 27.27 8.58 32.02
CA ASP A 102 27.25 7.30 32.71
C ASP A 102 26.34 6.30 32.00
N PRO A 103 26.89 5.49 31.09
CA PRO A 103 26.12 4.44 30.35
C PRO A 103 25.53 3.36 31.29
N SER A 104 26.05 3.25 32.50
CA SER A 104 25.58 2.27 33.51
C SER A 104 24.45 2.81 34.40
N LEU A 105 24.03 4.04 34.21
CA LEU A 105 23.01 4.70 34.99
C LEU A 105 21.75 3.84 35.12
N ALA A 106 21.39 3.48 36.34
CA ALA A 106 20.18 2.72 36.60
C ALA A 106 18.94 3.59 36.42
N ILE A 107 18.01 3.10 35.63
CA ILE A 107 16.69 3.74 35.49
C ILE A 107 15.75 3.10 36.52
N PRO A 108 15.05 3.90 37.35
CA PRO A 108 13.98 3.37 38.18
C PRO A 108 12.95 2.63 37.32
N ARG A 109 12.79 1.34 37.59
CA ARG A 109 11.76 0.55 36.87
C ARG A 109 10.44 0.70 37.63
N ARG A 110 9.41 1.13 36.90
CA ARG A 110 8.04 0.97 37.32
C ARG A 110 7.57 -0.40 36.84
N GLU A 111 7.21 -1.25 37.76
CA GLU A 111 6.56 -2.51 37.40
C GLU A 111 5.09 -2.27 37.17
N ASP A 112 4.61 -2.69 36.00
CA ASP A 112 3.21 -2.67 35.62
C ASP A 112 2.84 -4.01 34.97
N PRO A 113 2.55 -5.04 35.79
CA PRO A 113 2.22 -6.36 35.28
C PRO A 113 1.01 -6.37 34.36
N ALA A 114 0.01 -5.55 34.64
CA ALA A 114 -1.19 -5.48 33.81
C ALA A 114 -0.90 -4.97 32.39
N LEU A 115 -0.04 -3.97 32.27
CA LEU A 115 0.43 -3.48 30.97
C LEU A 115 1.26 -4.56 30.25
N ALA A 116 2.18 -5.21 30.97
CA ALA A 116 3.04 -6.25 30.39
C ALA A 116 2.24 -7.46 29.87
N GLU A 117 1.18 -7.87 30.57
CA GLU A 117 0.28 -8.94 30.14
C GLU A 117 -0.68 -8.51 29.02
N GLY A 118 -1.11 -7.25 29.02
CA GLY A 118 -2.06 -6.70 28.06
C GLY A 118 -1.48 -6.49 26.66
N ILE A 119 -0.24 -5.97 26.56
CA ILE A 119 0.39 -5.63 25.27
C ILE A 119 0.43 -6.80 24.26
N PRO A 120 0.87 -8.03 24.63
CA PRO A 120 0.86 -9.16 23.70
C PRO A 120 -0.54 -9.49 23.13
N SER A 121 -1.58 -9.27 23.92
CA SER A 121 -2.97 -9.45 23.48
C SER A 121 -3.39 -8.41 22.44
N VAL A 122 -3.07 -7.13 22.71
CA VAL A 122 -3.33 -6.02 21.79
C VAL A 122 -2.59 -6.21 20.47
N LEU A 123 -1.32 -6.61 20.53
CA LEU A 123 -0.50 -6.86 19.33
C LEU A 123 -1.06 -8.02 18.48
N ARG A 124 -1.54 -9.10 19.13
CA ARG A 124 -2.15 -10.24 18.40
C ARG A 124 -3.52 -9.89 17.80
N ALA A 125 -4.33 -9.11 18.50
CA ALA A 125 -5.64 -8.67 18.03
C ALA A 125 -5.53 -7.68 16.85
N GLY A 126 -4.45 -6.90 16.82
CA GLY A 126 -4.26 -5.78 15.89
C GLY A 126 -5.27 -4.66 16.14
N GLN A 127 -5.28 -3.71 15.23
CA GLN A 127 -6.29 -2.63 15.20
C GLN A 127 -7.16 -2.82 13.95
N PRO A 128 -8.40 -3.34 14.07
CA PRO A 128 -9.30 -3.50 12.93
C PRO A 128 -9.61 -2.15 12.28
N VAL A 129 -9.30 -2.03 10.99
CA VAL A 129 -9.52 -0.79 10.21
C VAL A 129 -10.79 -0.86 9.35
N THR A 130 -11.46 -2.02 9.31
CA THR A 130 -12.73 -2.19 8.58
C THR A 130 -13.86 -1.51 9.32
N ARG A 131 -14.73 -0.83 8.57
CA ARG A 131 -15.91 -0.13 9.11
C ARG A 131 -17.14 -0.46 8.26
N GLN A 132 -18.32 -0.41 8.91
CA GLN A 132 -19.60 -0.49 8.21
C GLN A 132 -20.05 0.93 7.85
N ILE A 133 -20.35 1.18 6.56
CA ILE A 133 -20.85 2.46 6.07
C ILE A 133 -22.14 2.28 5.26
N ARG A 134 -22.96 3.33 5.19
CA ARG A 134 -24.23 3.30 4.44
C ARG A 134 -24.03 3.62 2.94
N GLN A 135 -22.95 4.30 2.59
CA GLN A 135 -22.64 4.64 1.21
C GLN A 135 -22.38 3.37 0.41
N LYS A 136 -22.96 3.32 -0.80
CA LYS A 136 -22.70 2.23 -1.73
C LYS A 136 -21.36 2.47 -2.43
N PRO A 137 -20.65 1.40 -2.79
CA PRO A 137 -19.42 1.52 -3.57
C PRO A 137 -19.71 2.16 -4.93
N ARG A 138 -18.85 3.07 -5.37
CA ARG A 138 -18.96 3.75 -6.67
C ARG A 138 -18.51 2.88 -7.84
N PHE A 139 -17.66 1.89 -7.55
CA PHE A 139 -17.04 1.03 -8.56
C PHE A 139 -17.34 -0.43 -8.27
N ALA A 140 -17.47 -1.22 -9.33
CA ALA A 140 -17.60 -2.67 -9.31
C ALA A 140 -16.32 -3.34 -9.84
N VAL A 141 -16.13 -4.62 -9.50
CA VAL A 141 -15.05 -5.43 -10.09
C VAL A 141 -15.19 -5.45 -11.61
N GLY A 142 -14.10 -5.17 -12.31
CA GLY A 142 -14.07 -5.04 -13.77
C GLY A 142 -14.21 -3.59 -14.28
N ASP A 143 -14.61 -2.63 -13.45
CA ASP A 143 -14.69 -1.23 -13.86
C ASP A 143 -13.29 -0.68 -14.20
N HIS A 144 -13.21 0.08 -15.28
CA HIS A 144 -12.04 0.86 -15.64
C HIS A 144 -12.01 2.16 -14.85
N VAL A 145 -10.88 2.42 -14.23
CA VAL A 145 -10.66 3.60 -13.38
C VAL A 145 -9.35 4.29 -13.71
N MET A 146 -9.27 5.55 -13.36
CA MET A 146 -8.03 6.32 -13.36
C MET A 146 -7.74 6.82 -11.94
N THR A 147 -6.52 6.66 -11.49
CA THR A 147 -6.07 7.23 -10.23
C THR A 147 -5.90 8.73 -10.36
N ARG A 148 -6.32 9.47 -9.35
CA ARG A 148 -6.25 10.93 -9.37
C ARG A 148 -4.81 11.44 -9.27
N LYS A 149 -4.55 12.60 -9.89
CA LYS A 149 -3.27 13.33 -9.77
C LYS A 149 -3.30 14.21 -8.53
N LEU A 150 -3.12 13.60 -7.35
CA LEU A 150 -3.11 14.32 -6.07
C LEU A 150 -1.70 14.67 -5.64
N ASN A 151 -1.54 15.85 -5.06
CA ASN A 151 -0.30 16.30 -4.41
C ASN A 151 -0.62 16.84 -3.01
N PRO A 152 -1.06 16.00 -2.07
CA PRO A 152 -1.42 16.43 -0.74
C PRO A 152 -0.19 16.84 0.06
N HIS A 153 -0.34 17.86 0.93
CA HIS A 153 0.69 18.25 1.89
C HIS A 153 0.78 17.26 3.06
N GLY A 154 -0.33 16.59 3.39
CA GLY A 154 -0.43 15.61 4.46
C GLY A 154 -0.18 14.18 4.00
N HIS A 155 -0.47 13.25 4.92
CA HIS A 155 -0.38 11.82 4.68
C HIS A 155 -1.28 11.38 3.52
N THR A 156 -0.81 10.42 2.71
CA THR A 156 -1.62 9.74 1.69
C THR A 156 -1.07 8.35 1.41
N ARG A 157 -1.97 7.45 1.03
CA ARG A 157 -1.60 6.09 0.58
C ARG A 157 -1.62 5.95 -0.94
N LEU A 158 -1.77 7.04 -1.70
CA LEU A 158 -1.63 7.05 -3.15
C LEU A 158 -0.19 7.45 -3.53
N PRO A 159 0.70 6.47 -3.85
CA PRO A 159 2.10 6.74 -4.16
C PRO A 159 2.24 7.45 -5.51
N ARG A 160 3.32 8.24 -5.66
CA ARG A 160 3.56 9.07 -6.86
C ARG A 160 3.54 8.30 -8.15
N TYR A 161 4.17 7.13 -8.19
CA TYR A 161 4.28 6.33 -9.42
C TYR A 161 2.92 5.86 -9.94
N ALA A 162 1.92 5.75 -9.05
CA ALA A 162 0.58 5.30 -9.40
C ALA A 162 -0.40 6.45 -9.72
N ARG A 163 -0.01 7.73 -9.55
CA ARG A 163 -0.91 8.88 -9.78
C ARG A 163 -1.17 9.12 -11.26
N GLY A 164 -2.44 9.34 -11.63
CA GLY A 164 -2.85 9.59 -13.01
C GLY A 164 -2.73 8.37 -13.91
N LYS A 165 -2.72 7.17 -13.35
CA LYS A 165 -2.59 5.90 -14.07
C LYS A 165 -3.92 5.20 -14.22
N ARG A 166 -4.11 4.53 -15.36
CA ARG A 166 -5.30 3.73 -15.65
C ARG A 166 -5.16 2.34 -15.10
N GLY A 167 -6.28 1.81 -14.59
CA GLY A 167 -6.33 0.45 -14.08
C GLY A 167 -7.73 -0.13 -14.15
N VAL A 168 -7.86 -1.35 -13.64
CA VAL A 168 -9.13 -2.07 -13.55
C VAL A 168 -9.34 -2.51 -12.11
N ILE A 169 -10.54 -2.33 -11.59
CA ILE A 169 -10.91 -2.82 -10.26
C ILE A 169 -10.82 -4.35 -10.26
N ALA A 170 -9.92 -4.90 -9.47
CA ALA A 170 -9.73 -6.35 -9.33
C ALA A 170 -10.51 -6.91 -8.14
N HIS A 171 -10.55 -6.18 -7.02
CA HIS A 171 -11.26 -6.58 -5.79
C HIS A 171 -11.88 -5.37 -5.10
N HIS A 172 -12.94 -5.61 -4.33
CA HIS A 172 -13.56 -4.66 -3.42
C HIS A 172 -13.49 -5.22 -1.99
N HIS A 173 -12.84 -4.51 -1.08
CA HIS A 173 -12.54 -4.96 0.27
C HIS A 173 -13.55 -4.48 1.33
N GLY A 174 -14.64 -3.81 0.93
CA GLY A 174 -15.50 -3.12 1.86
C GLY A 174 -14.94 -1.75 2.24
N ALA A 175 -15.44 -1.17 3.34
CA ALA A 175 -15.00 0.15 3.77
C ALA A 175 -13.94 0.06 4.88
N HIS A 176 -12.95 0.92 4.79
CA HIS A 176 -11.80 1.01 5.70
C HIS A 176 -11.57 2.44 6.12
N VAL A 177 -11.01 2.63 7.31
CA VAL A 177 -10.54 3.93 7.81
C VAL A 177 -9.72 4.63 6.73
N PHE A 178 -9.99 5.92 6.50
CA PHE A 178 -9.30 6.71 5.48
C PHE A 178 -8.03 7.35 6.08
N PRO A 179 -6.84 6.93 5.65
CA PRO A 179 -5.57 7.32 6.26
C PRO A 179 -5.30 8.82 6.19
N ASP A 180 -5.70 9.48 5.09
CA ASP A 180 -5.42 10.91 4.86
C ASP A 180 -6.06 11.82 5.92
N THR A 181 -7.19 11.42 6.48
CA THR A 181 -7.85 12.18 7.57
C THR A 181 -7.46 11.64 8.94
N ASN A 182 -7.32 10.32 9.07
CA ASN A 182 -6.99 9.66 10.32
C ASN A 182 -5.61 10.07 10.85
N ALA A 183 -4.64 10.22 9.96
CA ALA A 183 -3.28 10.67 10.31
C ALA A 183 -3.23 12.06 10.95
N HIS A 184 -4.24 12.90 10.69
CA HIS A 184 -4.28 14.29 11.12
C HIS A 184 -5.32 14.57 12.21
N GLY A 185 -5.91 13.51 12.80
CA GLY A 185 -6.96 13.68 13.82
C GLY A 185 -8.27 14.28 13.29
N LEU A 186 -8.48 14.26 11.96
CA LEU A 186 -9.68 14.76 11.30
C LEU A 186 -10.80 13.73 11.22
N GLY A 187 -10.68 12.64 11.96
CA GLY A 187 -11.62 11.52 11.99
C GLY A 187 -11.28 10.40 11.01
N GLU A 188 -11.92 9.27 11.23
CA GLU A 188 -11.68 8.05 10.44
C GLU A 188 -12.18 8.13 9.00
N ASN A 189 -13.24 8.85 8.73
CA ASN A 189 -13.88 9.05 7.42
C ASN A 189 -13.81 7.82 6.51
N PRO A 190 -14.34 6.66 6.94
CA PRO A 190 -14.15 5.41 6.25
C PRO A 190 -14.72 5.44 4.84
N GLN A 191 -13.97 4.88 3.89
CA GLN A 191 -14.31 4.81 2.47
C GLN A 191 -14.13 3.40 1.94
N HIS A 192 -14.78 3.09 0.83
CA HIS A 192 -14.56 1.84 0.12
C HIS A 192 -13.11 1.73 -0.36
N LEU A 193 -12.53 0.55 -0.18
CA LEU A 193 -11.18 0.19 -0.55
C LEU A 193 -11.21 -0.82 -1.69
N TYR A 194 -10.39 -0.62 -2.71
CA TYR A 194 -10.32 -1.46 -3.90
C TYR A 194 -8.88 -1.85 -4.21
N SER A 195 -8.66 -3.12 -4.59
CA SER A 195 -7.44 -3.46 -5.32
C SER A 195 -7.59 -3.06 -6.79
N VAL A 196 -6.74 -2.18 -7.25
CA VAL A 196 -6.67 -1.74 -8.64
C VAL A 196 -5.50 -2.44 -9.33
N ARG A 197 -5.79 -3.14 -10.43
CA ARG A 197 -4.74 -3.71 -11.29
C ARG A 197 -4.30 -2.68 -12.30
N ILE A 198 -3.02 -2.35 -12.29
CA ILE A 198 -2.39 -1.42 -13.23
C ILE A 198 -1.31 -2.20 -13.99
N SER A 199 -1.31 -2.14 -15.33
CA SER A 199 -0.31 -2.83 -16.13
C SER A 199 1.07 -2.17 -15.99
N ALA A 200 2.13 -2.96 -16.11
CA ALA A 200 3.50 -2.43 -16.08
C ALA A 200 3.73 -1.38 -17.19
N ARG A 201 3.13 -1.56 -18.37
CA ARG A 201 3.18 -0.56 -19.45
C ARG A 201 2.54 0.77 -19.10
N GLU A 202 1.43 0.77 -18.37
CA GLU A 202 0.79 2.01 -17.90
C GLU A 202 1.68 2.73 -16.89
N LEU A 203 2.43 1.98 -16.07
CA LEU A 203 3.32 2.54 -15.05
C LEU A 203 4.65 3.01 -15.62
N TRP A 204 5.31 2.16 -16.41
CA TRP A 204 6.71 2.28 -16.79
C TRP A 204 6.93 2.51 -18.29
N GLY A 205 5.87 2.56 -19.09
CA GLY A 205 5.93 2.77 -20.54
C GLY A 205 6.18 1.49 -21.34
N ASP A 206 6.46 1.67 -22.66
CA ASP A 206 6.52 0.57 -23.62
C ASP A 206 7.69 -0.40 -23.39
N GLY A 207 8.73 0.01 -22.67
CA GLY A 207 9.85 -0.85 -22.31
C GLY A 207 9.54 -1.86 -21.21
N ALA A 208 8.39 -1.75 -20.54
CA ALA A 208 7.98 -2.69 -19.51
C ALA A 208 7.44 -4.00 -20.09
N GLU A 209 7.55 -5.07 -19.32
CA GLU A 209 7.06 -6.39 -19.75
C GLU A 209 5.53 -6.37 -19.95
N ALA A 210 5.10 -6.93 -21.09
CA ALA A 210 3.72 -6.79 -21.57
C ALA A 210 2.68 -7.47 -20.67
N ASN A 211 3.08 -8.54 -19.98
CA ASN A 211 2.18 -9.40 -19.18
C ASN A 211 2.28 -9.10 -17.69
N GLU A 212 3.07 -8.13 -17.28
CA GLU A 212 3.20 -7.74 -15.89
C GLU A 212 2.16 -6.68 -15.49
N SER A 213 1.73 -6.79 -14.26
CA SER A 213 0.85 -5.81 -13.63
C SER A 213 1.09 -5.79 -12.12
N ILE A 214 0.77 -4.67 -11.50
CA ILE A 214 0.71 -4.58 -10.04
C ILE A 214 -0.74 -4.52 -9.58
N LEU A 215 -0.99 -4.98 -8.36
CA LEU A 215 -2.20 -4.71 -7.60
C LEU A 215 -1.85 -3.72 -6.50
N ILE A 216 -2.64 -2.66 -6.40
CA ILE A 216 -2.47 -1.63 -5.38
C ILE A 216 -3.83 -1.34 -4.74
N ASP A 217 -3.85 -1.29 -3.40
CA ASP A 217 -5.07 -1.02 -2.64
C ASP A 217 -5.26 0.49 -2.49
N LEU A 218 -6.37 0.98 -3.04
CA LEU A 218 -6.69 2.41 -3.14
C LEU A 218 -8.08 2.71 -2.62
N TRP A 219 -8.20 3.78 -1.84
CA TRP A 219 -9.49 4.29 -1.37
C TRP A 219 -10.27 4.97 -2.49
N GLU A 220 -11.60 4.94 -2.36
CA GLU A 220 -12.52 5.44 -3.38
C GLU A 220 -12.24 6.86 -3.83
N SER A 221 -11.87 7.74 -2.90
CA SER A 221 -11.55 9.15 -3.21
C SER A 221 -10.30 9.34 -4.06
N TYR A 222 -9.44 8.33 -4.19
CA TYR A 222 -8.28 8.37 -5.06
C TYR A 222 -8.60 8.02 -6.52
N LEU A 223 -9.84 7.59 -6.80
CA LEU A 223 -10.25 7.01 -8.06
C LEU A 223 -11.29 7.86 -8.78
N GLU A 224 -11.20 7.87 -10.10
CA GLU A 224 -12.19 8.43 -11.04
C GLU A 224 -12.54 7.37 -12.09
N LYS A 225 -13.73 7.45 -12.69
CA LYS A 225 -14.07 6.61 -13.85
C LYS A 225 -13.14 6.94 -15.02
N ASP A 226 -12.69 5.92 -15.73
CA ASP A 226 -11.98 6.11 -17.01
C ASP A 226 -12.99 6.17 -18.17
N ASP A 227 -13.48 7.36 -18.48
CA ASP A 227 -14.50 7.59 -19.52
C ASP A 227 -13.98 7.21 -20.92
N ARG A 228 -12.68 7.25 -21.18
CA ARG A 228 -12.09 6.85 -22.48
C ARG A 228 -12.20 5.34 -22.72
N ALA A 229 -12.15 4.52 -21.68
CA ALA A 229 -12.37 3.08 -21.82
C ALA A 229 -13.84 2.78 -22.18
N ALA A 230 -14.79 3.55 -21.67
CA ALA A 230 -16.20 3.45 -22.02
C ALA A 230 -16.47 3.80 -23.49
N GLU A 231 -15.84 4.86 -24.00
CA GLU A 231 -15.95 5.27 -25.40
C GLU A 231 -15.36 4.23 -26.36
N SER A 232 -14.20 3.64 -26.03
CA SER A 232 -13.56 2.62 -26.86
C SER A 232 -14.36 1.32 -26.92
N SER A 233 -15.04 0.93 -25.85
CA SER A 233 -15.92 -0.24 -25.82
C SER A 233 -17.21 0.00 -26.60
N ALA A 234 -17.79 1.20 -26.52
CA ALA A 234 -18.97 1.59 -27.30
C ALA A 234 -18.68 1.64 -28.83
N GLN A 235 -17.50 2.09 -29.23
CA GLN A 235 -17.07 2.09 -30.63
C GLN A 235 -16.82 0.69 -31.19
N ARG A 236 -16.29 -0.24 -30.37
CA ARG A 236 -16.11 -1.65 -30.80
C ARG A 236 -17.46 -2.39 -30.96
N THR A 237 -18.43 -2.11 -30.11
CA THR A 237 -19.80 -2.67 -30.28
C THR A 237 -20.53 -2.08 -31.48
N SER A 238 -20.35 -0.82 -31.80
CA SER A 238 -20.97 -0.19 -32.97
C SER A 238 -20.35 -0.60 -34.33
N SER A 239 -19.04 -0.90 -34.35
CA SER A 239 -18.37 -1.40 -35.57
C SER A 239 -18.57 -2.91 -35.79
N GLY A 240 -18.84 -3.69 -34.72
CA GLY A 240 -19.18 -5.12 -34.85
C GLY A 240 -20.56 -5.42 -35.44
N MET A 241 -21.48 -4.45 -35.44
CA MET A 241 -22.85 -4.63 -36.01
C MET A 241 -22.96 -4.33 -37.49
N LYS A 242 -21.88 -3.96 -38.21
CA LYS A 242 -21.95 -3.60 -39.66
C LYS A 242 -21.46 -4.66 -40.63
N GLN A 243 -21.12 -5.88 -40.19
CA GLN A 243 -20.83 -7.00 -41.09
C GLN A 243 -21.85 -8.13 -40.94
N ALA A 244 -22.98 -8.00 -41.66
CA ALA A 244 -23.82 -9.14 -41.94
C ALA A 244 -23.08 -10.07 -42.94
N PRO A 245 -23.10 -11.40 -42.76
CA PRO A 245 -22.39 -12.28 -43.67
C PRO A 245 -23.08 -12.29 -45.06
N SER A 246 -22.31 -11.94 -46.07
CA SER A 246 -22.74 -12.14 -47.47
C SER A 246 -22.91 -13.64 -47.73
N LYS A 247 -24.08 -14.03 -48.24
CA LYS A 247 -24.38 -15.42 -48.63
C LYS A 247 -23.45 -15.84 -49.77
N SER A 248 -22.38 -16.56 -49.47
CA SER A 248 -21.62 -17.28 -50.49
C SER A 248 -22.30 -18.57 -50.84
N ARG A 249 -22.66 -18.68 -52.14
CA ARG A 249 -23.25 -19.83 -52.85
C ARG A 249 -22.38 -21.10 -52.60
N LEU A 250 -22.98 -22.15 -52.06
CA LEU A 250 -22.38 -23.49 -52.04
C LEU A 250 -22.22 -24.00 -53.49
N GLN A 251 -21.01 -24.15 -53.97
CA GLN A 251 -20.67 -25.00 -55.10
C GLN A 251 -20.45 -26.40 -54.59
N VAL A 252 -21.33 -27.30 -55.02
CA VAL A 252 -21.24 -28.76 -54.81
C VAL A 252 -20.21 -29.32 -55.77
N LEU A 253 -19.11 -29.88 -55.25
CA LEU A 253 -18.16 -30.68 -56.02
C LEU A 253 -18.46 -32.20 -55.84
N PRO A 254 -18.34 -33.04 -56.91
CA PRO A 254 -18.75 -34.45 -56.86
C PRO A 254 -17.74 -35.34 -56.12
N ARG A 255 -18.29 -36.34 -55.49
CA ARG A 255 -17.57 -37.43 -54.77
C ARG A 255 -16.66 -38.22 -55.70
N ALA A 256 -15.39 -38.34 -55.42
CA ALA A 256 -14.47 -39.36 -55.96
C ALA A 256 -14.42 -40.59 -55.08
N ALA A 257 -14.54 -41.76 -55.72
CA ALA A 257 -14.67 -43.07 -55.11
C ALA A 257 -13.38 -43.55 -54.43
N SER A 258 -13.59 -44.20 -53.30
CA SER A 258 -12.60 -44.95 -52.50
C SER A 258 -12.10 -46.17 -53.25
N LYS A 259 -10.79 -46.41 -53.25
CA LYS A 259 -10.20 -47.74 -53.42
C LYS A 259 -9.41 -48.12 -52.19
N ALA A 260 -9.92 -49.11 -51.49
CA ALA A 260 -9.25 -49.84 -50.40
C ALA A 260 -8.00 -50.57 -50.89
N ARG A 261 -6.94 -50.52 -50.15
CA ARG A 261 -5.80 -51.45 -50.28
C ARG A 261 -5.42 -51.99 -48.93
N LYS A 262 -5.84 -53.26 -48.69
CA LYS A 262 -5.29 -54.12 -47.67
C LYS A 262 -3.81 -54.39 -47.96
N LYS A 263 -2.94 -54.33 -46.99
CA LYS A 263 -1.72 -55.13 -46.97
C LYS A 263 -1.42 -55.60 -45.54
N LYS A 264 -1.21 -56.91 -45.52
CA LYS A 264 -0.93 -57.81 -44.42
C LYS A 264 0.52 -57.71 -43.93
N THR A 265 0.66 -57.96 -42.65
CA THR A 265 1.69 -58.79 -41.95
C THR A 265 3.19 -58.61 -42.28
N ARG A 266 3.96 -58.23 -41.31
CA ARG A 266 4.75 -59.15 -40.46
C ARG A 266 5.24 -58.40 -39.22
#